data_a99c55714938c717e651bb2dd59b2ea9
#
_entry.id   a99c55714938c717e651bb2dd59b2ea9
#
_cell.length_a   1.000
_cell.length_b   1.000
_cell.length_c   1.000
_cell.angle_alpha   90.00
_cell.angle_beta   90.00
_cell.angle_gamma   90.00
#
_symmetry.space_group_name_H-M   'P 1'
#
loop_
_entity.id
_entity.type
_entity.pdbx_description
1 polymer ?
#
loop_
_entity_poly.entity_id
_entity_poly.type
_entity_poly.pdbx_seq_one_letter_code
_entity_poly.pdbx_strand_id
1 'polypeptide(L)'
;PIVNYGILIAYLQGILKRSVEIFPTIYFIGTNRNLKQIQDDLFMLQEDSLLKIMRTNCCMFDPVKPCTHCFQCIGLIDQKSPKELNAFESAKLFEYKLYEMNIDQFEKRINESFHKNGGFEDIIFSMNYDVDQMLQVNAEAYNKERDISISVERLGRGMKSIYMLSLLEAYVMDENSLSSIILVEEPEMFLHPQLQKTASEILYRLAQKNQVIFTTHSPHLLANFSSRQLCQIILDEDSYSVAKKKTNISSVLDDLGYNASDLMNVDFVFIVEGKQDKYRLPLLLNHYYSEIYDEDGRLNRVAILTTNSCTNIKTYANLKYINQLYMKDRFLMIRDSDGKDRDMLGRQLCKYYDERNLVDVDHLPKVTRKNVLILKYYSFENYFLNPEIMSKLGVIESEDAFYEILYDKWREYLHRIKSGVHLIQMMGRDFTSPQDMKEHMEEIKTYMRGHNLFDIFYGRYKKEEKDLLKKYIEIAPRDEFSDILDAADSFIYFQSKTKQKDIQNETK
;
A
#
# COMPACT_ATOMS: atom_id res chain seq x y z
N PRO A 1 -7.35 15.45 -28.85
CA PRO A 1 -8.52 16.07 -28.28
C PRO A 1 -8.58 15.64 -26.82
N ILE A 2 -8.37 16.60 -25.97
CA ILE A 2 -8.54 16.44 -24.53
C ILE A 2 -9.98 15.97 -24.38
N VAL A 3 -10.18 14.72 -24.01
CA VAL A 3 -11.50 14.25 -23.61
C VAL A 3 -11.87 15.12 -22.41
N ASN A 4 -12.85 15.99 -22.62
CA ASN A 4 -13.33 16.85 -21.56
C ASN A 4 -14.00 15.93 -20.54
N TYR A 5 -13.25 15.56 -19.49
CA TYR A 5 -13.70 14.64 -18.44
C TYR A 5 -14.99 15.11 -17.78
N GLY A 6 -15.23 16.44 -17.76
CA GLY A 6 -16.53 16.99 -17.35
C GLY A 6 -17.69 16.48 -18.22
N ILE A 7 -17.48 16.25 -19.51
CA ILE A 7 -18.50 15.69 -20.41
C ILE A 7 -18.72 14.19 -20.13
N LEU A 8 -17.64 13.44 -19.86
CA LEU A 8 -17.76 12.02 -19.51
C LEU A 8 -18.49 11.84 -18.16
N ILE A 9 -18.16 12.65 -17.17
CA ILE A 9 -18.85 12.66 -15.88
C ILE A 9 -20.31 13.08 -16.05
N ALA A 10 -20.60 14.12 -16.82
CA ALA A 10 -21.97 14.57 -17.11
C ALA A 10 -22.77 13.53 -17.93
N TYR A 11 -22.10 12.82 -18.85
CA TYR A 11 -22.72 11.73 -19.61
C TYR A 11 -23.02 10.51 -18.74
N LEU A 12 -22.07 10.10 -17.89
CA LEU A 12 -22.27 9.06 -16.91
C LEU A 12 -23.39 9.44 -15.90
N GLN A 13 -23.41 10.68 -15.42
CA GLN A 13 -24.47 11.23 -14.58
C GLN A 13 -25.83 11.28 -15.28
N GLY A 14 -25.85 11.54 -16.60
CA GLY A 14 -27.07 11.49 -17.41
C GLY A 14 -27.68 10.10 -17.55
N ILE A 15 -26.85 9.07 -17.66
CA ILE A 15 -27.26 7.66 -17.66
C ILE A 15 -27.74 7.24 -16.24
N LEU A 16 -27.15 7.81 -15.19
CA LEU A 16 -27.41 7.52 -13.77
C LEU A 16 -28.79 7.97 -13.29
N LYS A 17 -29.49 8.86 -13.99
CA LYS A 17 -30.83 9.35 -13.60
C LYS A 17 -31.91 8.26 -13.47
N ARG A 18 -31.64 7.02 -13.90
CA ARG A 18 -32.59 5.92 -13.87
C ARG A 18 -32.28 4.77 -12.88
N SER A 19 -31.12 4.81 -12.19
CA SER A 19 -30.69 3.70 -11.30
C SER A 19 -29.73 4.15 -10.20
N VAL A 20 -30.14 5.11 -9.38
CA VAL A 20 -29.30 5.82 -8.40
C VAL A 20 -28.75 4.93 -7.28
N GLU A 21 -29.35 3.76 -7.04
CA GLU A 21 -28.94 2.87 -5.94
C GLU A 21 -27.81 1.89 -6.27
N ILE A 22 -27.38 1.81 -7.54
CA ILE A 22 -26.47 0.74 -8.01
C ILE A 22 -25.07 1.28 -8.36
N PHE A 23 -24.91 2.58 -8.54
CA PHE A 23 -23.64 3.13 -9.05
C PHE A 23 -22.73 3.62 -7.94
N PRO A 24 -21.41 3.29 -8.04
CA PRO A 24 -20.41 3.75 -7.10
C PRO A 24 -20.26 5.27 -7.13
N THR A 25 -19.93 5.87 -5.99
CA THR A 25 -19.58 7.29 -5.92
C THR A 25 -18.27 7.53 -6.70
N ILE A 26 -18.23 8.61 -7.50
CA ILE A 26 -17.05 8.98 -8.29
C ILE A 26 -16.38 10.18 -7.62
N TYR A 27 -15.12 10.02 -7.24
CA TYR A 27 -14.26 11.09 -6.73
C TYR A 27 -13.27 11.49 -7.83
N PHE A 28 -13.21 12.77 -8.15
CA PHE A 28 -12.27 13.31 -9.13
C PHE A 28 -11.35 14.34 -8.47
N ILE A 29 -10.04 14.08 -8.54
CA ILE A 29 -9.00 14.95 -8.05
C ILE A 29 -8.16 15.40 -9.25
N GLY A 30 -8.45 16.58 -9.76
CA GLY A 30 -7.70 17.20 -10.87
C GLY A 30 -6.39 17.86 -10.42
N THR A 31 -5.68 18.42 -11.38
CA THR A 31 -4.43 19.15 -11.15
C THR A 31 -4.63 20.43 -10.32
N ASN A 32 -5.78 21.10 -10.48
CA ASN A 32 -6.19 22.23 -9.65
C ASN A 32 -6.79 21.73 -8.32
N ARG A 33 -5.94 21.35 -7.41
CA ARG A 33 -6.33 20.75 -6.12
C ARG A 33 -6.92 21.81 -5.20
N ASN A 34 -8.23 22.03 -5.29
CA ASN A 34 -8.96 22.87 -4.34
C ASN A 34 -9.20 22.06 -3.04
N LEU A 35 -8.24 22.17 -2.14
CA LEU A 35 -8.28 21.47 -0.84
C LEU A 35 -9.55 21.76 -0.05
N LYS A 36 -9.98 23.03 -0.04
CA LYS A 36 -11.18 23.46 0.70
C LYS A 36 -12.43 22.76 0.17
N GLN A 37 -12.60 22.73 -1.15
CA GLN A 37 -13.76 22.07 -1.75
C GLN A 37 -13.81 20.57 -1.46
N ILE A 38 -12.67 19.87 -1.56
CA ILE A 38 -12.60 18.44 -1.25
C ILE A 38 -12.87 18.19 0.23
N GLN A 39 -12.33 19.02 1.10
CA GLN A 39 -12.53 18.93 2.55
C GLN A 39 -14.00 19.17 2.92
N ASP A 40 -14.61 20.23 2.39
CA ASP A 40 -16.01 20.56 2.63
C ASP A 40 -16.93 19.47 2.08
N ASP A 41 -16.65 18.96 0.89
CA ASP A 41 -17.38 17.84 0.29
C ASP A 41 -17.34 16.57 1.13
N LEU A 42 -16.18 16.23 1.69
CA LEU A 42 -16.02 15.03 2.50
C LEU A 42 -16.67 15.15 3.87
N PHE A 43 -16.60 16.34 4.52
CA PHE A 43 -17.17 16.54 5.85
C PHE A 43 -18.67 16.79 5.85
N MET A 44 -19.21 17.46 4.82
CA MET A 44 -20.62 17.87 4.81
C MET A 44 -21.58 16.82 4.24
N LEU A 45 -21.10 15.83 3.49
CA LEU A 45 -21.95 14.91 2.72
C LEU A 45 -21.86 13.45 3.19
N GLN A 46 -21.34 13.21 4.38
CA GLN A 46 -20.97 11.85 4.82
C GLN A 46 -22.12 10.82 4.81
N GLU A 47 -23.37 11.20 5.08
CA GLU A 47 -24.36 10.18 5.43
C GLU A 47 -25.69 10.23 4.65
N ASP A 48 -25.95 11.21 3.78
CA ASP A 48 -27.27 11.34 3.18
C ASP A 48 -27.30 11.06 1.66
N SER A 49 -27.91 9.93 1.29
CA SER A 49 -28.09 9.53 -0.12
C SER A 49 -28.96 10.51 -0.92
N LEU A 50 -29.96 11.14 -0.29
CA LEU A 50 -30.83 12.11 -0.93
C LEU A 50 -30.09 13.42 -1.24
N LEU A 51 -29.21 13.86 -0.34
CA LEU A 51 -28.38 15.04 -0.55
C LEU A 51 -27.36 14.81 -1.68
N LYS A 52 -26.82 13.58 -1.82
CA LYS A 52 -25.97 13.22 -2.97
C LYS A 52 -26.73 13.37 -4.31
N ILE A 53 -28.00 13.01 -4.36
CA ILE A 53 -28.85 13.17 -5.55
C ILE A 53 -29.12 14.65 -5.85
N MET A 54 -29.39 15.44 -4.82
CA MET A 54 -29.65 16.87 -4.95
C MET A 54 -28.44 17.67 -5.39
N ARG A 55 -27.23 17.19 -5.08
CA ARG A 55 -25.96 17.81 -5.51
C ARG A 55 -25.86 18.02 -7.01
N THR A 56 -26.47 17.15 -7.80
CA THR A 56 -26.44 17.26 -9.27
C THR A 56 -27.49 18.21 -9.83
N ASN A 57 -28.54 18.53 -9.06
CA ASN A 57 -29.70 19.26 -9.56
C ASN A 57 -30.01 20.56 -8.79
N CYS A 58 -29.42 20.77 -7.64
CA CYS A 58 -29.69 21.93 -6.78
C CYS A 58 -28.52 22.89 -6.70
N CYS A 59 -28.78 24.19 -6.81
CA CYS A 59 -27.79 25.26 -6.57
C CYS A 59 -27.13 25.17 -5.20
N MET A 60 -27.76 24.55 -4.24
CA MET A 60 -27.25 24.27 -2.91
C MET A 60 -25.90 23.51 -2.91
N PHE A 61 -25.66 22.70 -3.96
CA PHE A 61 -24.47 21.84 -4.07
C PHE A 61 -23.57 22.19 -5.25
N ASP A 62 -23.96 23.14 -6.07
CA ASP A 62 -23.19 23.59 -7.20
C ASP A 62 -22.87 25.09 -7.05
N PRO A 63 -21.65 25.43 -6.60
CA PRO A 63 -21.27 26.82 -6.35
C PRO A 63 -21.28 27.68 -7.63
N VAL A 64 -21.33 27.07 -8.81
CA VAL A 64 -21.43 27.77 -10.10
C VAL A 64 -22.87 28.19 -10.43
N LYS A 65 -23.85 27.51 -9.85
CA LYS A 65 -25.27 27.81 -10.07
C LYS A 65 -25.79 28.80 -9.05
N PRO A 66 -26.22 29.98 -9.44
CA PRO A 66 -26.82 30.94 -8.52
C PRO A 66 -28.09 30.31 -7.90
N CYS A 67 -28.30 30.54 -6.61
CA CYS A 67 -29.51 30.13 -5.93
C CYS A 67 -30.68 30.98 -6.45
N THR A 68 -31.68 30.31 -6.99
CA THR A 68 -32.91 30.95 -7.48
C THR A 68 -34.00 31.03 -6.40
N HIS A 69 -33.67 30.70 -5.15
CA HIS A 69 -34.59 30.64 -4.00
C HIS A 69 -35.88 29.84 -4.28
N CYS A 70 -35.76 28.80 -5.11
CA CYS A 70 -36.89 27.90 -5.43
C CYS A 70 -37.31 27.07 -4.19
N PHE A 71 -36.46 26.95 -3.18
CA PHE A 71 -36.66 26.21 -1.93
C PHE A 71 -37.17 24.77 -2.05
N GLN A 72 -36.99 24.14 -3.20
CA GLN A 72 -37.34 22.72 -3.37
C GLN A 72 -36.56 21.81 -2.42
N CYS A 73 -35.35 22.23 -2.01
CA CYS A 73 -34.53 21.55 -1.01
C CYS A 73 -35.20 21.53 0.38
N ILE A 74 -36.00 22.53 0.72
CA ILE A 74 -36.64 22.62 2.02
C ILE A 74 -37.68 21.53 2.24
N GLY A 75 -38.43 21.16 1.20
CA GLY A 75 -39.42 20.06 1.30
C GLY A 75 -38.80 18.71 1.70
N LEU A 76 -37.50 18.50 1.47
CA LEU A 76 -36.79 17.30 1.93
C LEU A 76 -36.18 17.49 3.33
N ILE A 77 -35.70 18.69 3.64
CA ILE A 77 -35.09 19.03 4.92
C ILE A 77 -36.14 19.09 6.02
N ASP A 78 -37.33 19.64 5.74
CA ASP A 78 -38.42 19.82 6.68
C ASP A 78 -39.06 18.53 7.18
N GLN A 79 -38.79 17.42 6.46
CA GLN A 79 -39.27 16.08 6.86
C GLN A 79 -38.34 15.41 7.91
N LYS A 80 -37.17 15.95 8.14
CA LYS A 80 -36.18 15.41 9.08
C LYS A 80 -36.39 15.94 10.49
N SER A 81 -36.16 15.10 11.47
CA SER A 81 -36.10 15.55 12.85
C SER A 81 -34.85 16.43 13.10
N PRO A 82 -34.85 17.34 14.07
CA PRO A 82 -33.68 18.16 14.35
C PRO A 82 -32.40 17.40 14.66
N LYS A 83 -32.52 16.13 15.09
CA LYS A 83 -31.35 15.26 15.36
C LYS A 83 -30.75 14.65 14.09
N GLU A 84 -31.53 14.60 13.02
CA GLU A 84 -31.14 14.05 11.72
C GLU A 84 -30.66 15.10 10.74
N LEU A 85 -30.85 16.39 11.09
CA LEU A 85 -30.33 17.50 10.31
C LEU A 85 -28.81 17.60 10.47
N ASN A 86 -28.10 17.62 9.37
CA ASN A 86 -26.69 18.02 9.38
C ASN A 86 -26.55 19.55 9.46
N ALA A 87 -25.32 20.04 9.71
CA ALA A 87 -25.06 21.47 9.86
C ALA A 87 -25.46 22.30 8.63
N PHE A 88 -25.26 21.74 7.43
CA PHE A 88 -25.58 22.39 6.17
C PHE A 88 -27.09 22.51 5.92
N GLU A 89 -27.83 21.46 6.20
CA GLU A 89 -29.29 21.46 6.13
C GLU A 89 -29.89 22.46 7.13
N SER A 90 -29.32 22.52 8.33
CA SER A 90 -29.72 23.49 9.36
C SER A 90 -29.48 24.93 8.90
N ALA A 91 -28.33 25.19 8.24
CA ALA A 91 -28.05 26.51 7.67
C ALA A 91 -29.00 26.85 6.52
N LYS A 92 -29.36 25.89 5.67
CA LYS A 92 -30.32 26.11 4.58
C LYS A 92 -31.75 26.33 5.09
N LEU A 93 -32.14 25.62 6.12
CA LEU A 93 -33.40 25.87 6.80
C LEU A 93 -33.44 27.28 7.41
N PHE A 94 -32.32 27.73 8.00
CA PHE A 94 -32.19 29.08 8.53
C PHE A 94 -32.27 30.14 7.43
N GLU A 95 -31.62 29.94 6.29
CA GLU A 95 -31.74 30.82 5.12
C GLU A 95 -33.20 30.95 4.66
N TYR A 96 -33.93 29.82 4.58
CA TYR A 96 -35.34 29.80 4.23
C TYR A 96 -36.18 30.58 5.23
N LYS A 97 -35.93 30.43 6.55
CA LYS A 97 -36.63 31.19 7.60
C LYS A 97 -36.38 32.69 7.51
N LEU A 98 -35.16 33.11 7.16
CA LEU A 98 -34.86 34.53 6.93
C LEU A 98 -35.59 35.04 5.67
N TYR A 99 -35.68 34.24 4.62
CA TYR A 99 -36.45 34.63 3.44
C TYR A 99 -37.96 34.76 3.73
N GLU A 100 -38.55 33.89 4.56
CA GLU A 100 -39.93 33.97 5.00
C GLU A 100 -40.24 35.23 5.86
N MET A 101 -39.23 35.87 6.46
CA MET A 101 -39.42 37.10 7.27
C MET A 101 -39.95 38.28 6.45
N ASN A 102 -40.06 38.15 5.15
CA ASN A 102 -40.76 39.01 4.21
C ASN A 102 -40.42 40.50 4.40
N ILE A 103 -39.28 40.89 3.83
CA ILE A 103 -38.79 42.29 3.80
C ILE A 103 -39.71 43.18 2.94
N ASP A 104 -40.58 42.58 2.10
CA ASP A 104 -41.44 43.28 1.17
C ASP A 104 -42.32 44.34 1.82
N GLN A 105 -42.79 44.07 3.03
CA GLN A 105 -43.60 45.09 3.73
C GLN A 105 -42.77 46.29 4.22
N PHE A 106 -41.51 46.04 4.57
CA PHE A 106 -40.59 47.08 4.93
C PHE A 106 -40.16 47.88 3.70
N GLU A 107 -39.87 47.19 2.61
CA GLU A 107 -39.52 47.75 1.30
C GLU A 107 -40.63 48.65 0.77
N LYS A 108 -41.90 48.24 0.82
CA LYS A 108 -43.04 49.09 0.45
C LYS A 108 -43.11 50.37 1.27
N ARG A 109 -42.97 50.26 2.58
CA ARG A 109 -42.99 51.43 3.46
C ARG A 109 -41.84 52.40 3.20
N ILE A 110 -40.66 51.88 2.93
CA ILE A 110 -39.48 52.69 2.57
C ILE A 110 -39.74 53.39 1.24
N ASN A 111 -40.22 52.69 0.22
CA ASN A 111 -40.49 53.24 -1.09
C ASN A 111 -41.59 54.30 -1.05
N GLU A 112 -42.66 54.04 -0.34
CA GLU A 112 -43.71 55.07 -0.10
C GLU A 112 -43.13 56.33 0.56
N SER A 113 -42.28 56.17 1.55
CA SER A 113 -41.64 57.32 2.23
C SER A 113 -40.60 57.99 1.33
N PHE A 114 -39.83 57.23 0.57
CA PHE A 114 -38.78 57.72 -0.30
C PHE A 114 -39.38 58.54 -1.48
N HIS A 115 -40.44 58.02 -2.10
CA HIS A 115 -41.15 58.77 -3.17
C HIS A 115 -41.84 60.02 -2.61
N LYS A 116 -42.43 59.95 -1.44
CA LYS A 116 -43.03 61.15 -0.80
C LYS A 116 -42.00 62.23 -0.52
N ASN A 117 -40.75 61.85 -0.31
CA ASN A 117 -39.64 62.80 -0.06
C ASN A 117 -38.85 63.17 -1.33
N GLY A 118 -39.38 62.83 -2.51
CA GLY A 118 -38.80 63.26 -3.80
C GLY A 118 -37.85 62.26 -4.45
N GLY A 119 -37.75 61.03 -3.98
CA GLY A 119 -37.05 59.95 -4.65
C GLY A 119 -37.83 59.46 -5.86
N PHE A 120 -37.15 59.11 -6.96
CA PHE A 120 -37.78 58.64 -8.22
C PHE A 120 -37.55 57.16 -8.49
N GLU A 121 -36.68 56.51 -7.73
CA GLU A 121 -36.27 55.12 -7.94
C GLU A 121 -36.87 54.23 -6.86
N ASP A 122 -37.17 52.98 -7.16
CA ASP A 122 -37.58 52.00 -6.18
C ASP A 122 -36.33 51.40 -5.50
N ILE A 123 -36.34 51.36 -4.17
CA ILE A 123 -35.30 50.73 -3.37
C ILE A 123 -35.71 49.30 -3.17
N ILE A 124 -34.83 48.37 -3.59
CA ILE A 124 -34.99 46.93 -3.45
C ILE A 124 -34.01 46.43 -2.41
N PHE A 125 -34.50 45.76 -1.39
CA PHE A 125 -33.68 45.12 -0.38
C PHE A 125 -33.44 43.66 -0.78
N SER A 126 -32.17 43.28 -0.97
CA SER A 126 -31.78 41.90 -1.09
C SER A 126 -30.95 41.46 0.10
N MET A 127 -31.32 40.36 0.72
CA MET A 127 -30.44 39.69 1.69
C MET A 127 -29.60 38.67 0.97
N ASN A 128 -28.32 38.94 0.85
CA ASN A 128 -27.37 37.93 0.34
C ASN A 128 -26.85 37.13 1.54
N TYR A 129 -27.05 35.85 1.49
CA TYR A 129 -26.64 34.90 2.49
C TYR A 129 -25.64 33.94 1.89
N ASP A 130 -24.43 33.95 2.41
CA ASP A 130 -23.39 33.03 1.96
C ASP A 130 -23.26 31.90 3.00
N VAL A 131 -23.95 30.80 2.73
CA VAL A 131 -23.93 29.62 3.61
C VAL A 131 -22.52 29.03 3.69
N ASP A 132 -21.72 29.14 2.63
CA ASP A 132 -20.35 28.62 2.58
C ASP A 132 -19.42 29.40 3.52
N GLN A 133 -19.75 30.68 3.81
CA GLN A 133 -18.98 31.47 4.78
C GLN A 133 -19.37 31.16 6.23
N MET A 134 -20.54 30.60 6.49
CA MET A 134 -21.00 30.25 7.85
C MET A 134 -20.43 28.91 8.34
N LEU A 135 -20.18 27.99 7.43
CA LEU A 135 -19.72 26.64 7.74
C LEU A 135 -18.32 26.44 7.16
N GLN A 136 -17.32 26.84 7.93
CA GLN A 136 -15.92 26.63 7.56
C GLN A 136 -15.31 25.53 8.42
N VAL A 137 -14.88 24.46 7.78
CA VAL A 137 -14.04 23.46 8.43
C VAL A 137 -12.59 23.93 8.39
N ASN A 138 -12.06 24.31 9.53
CA ASN A 138 -10.66 24.69 9.66
C ASN A 138 -9.85 23.49 10.13
N ALA A 139 -8.90 23.06 9.30
CA ALA A 139 -7.94 22.01 9.65
C ALA A 139 -6.58 22.64 9.98
N GLU A 140 -6.00 22.22 11.09
CA GLU A 140 -4.69 22.67 11.54
C GLU A 140 -3.73 21.48 11.70
N ALA A 141 -2.52 21.64 11.20
CA ALA A 141 -1.43 20.72 11.46
C ALA A 141 -0.72 21.12 12.73
N TYR A 142 -0.84 20.29 13.77
CA TYR A 142 -0.22 20.53 15.06
C TYR A 142 1.10 19.77 15.20
N ASN A 143 2.18 20.50 15.46
CA ASN A 143 3.50 19.92 15.74
C ASN A 143 3.71 19.83 17.25
N LYS A 144 3.67 18.59 17.78
CA LYS A 144 3.81 18.32 19.23
C LYS A 144 5.17 18.71 19.80
N GLU A 145 6.25 18.65 19.00
CA GLU A 145 7.61 18.94 19.50
C GLU A 145 7.85 20.45 19.67
N ARG A 146 7.20 21.25 18.83
CA ARG A 146 7.38 22.70 18.81
C ARG A 146 6.20 23.47 19.43
N ASP A 147 5.15 22.76 19.79
CA ASP A 147 3.88 23.33 20.29
C ASP A 147 3.34 24.44 19.36
N ILE A 148 3.34 24.17 18.06
CA ILE A 148 2.91 25.12 17.03
C ILE A 148 1.79 24.49 16.21
N SER A 149 0.70 25.25 16.02
CA SER A 149 -0.40 24.93 15.11
C SER A 149 -0.28 25.79 13.85
N ILE A 150 -0.42 25.17 12.69
CA ILE A 150 -0.36 25.83 11.39
C ILE A 150 -1.57 25.38 10.59
N SER A 151 -2.35 26.32 10.04
CA SER A 151 -3.44 25.99 9.13
C SER A 151 -2.93 25.10 7.98
N VAL A 152 -3.67 24.05 7.66
CA VAL A 152 -3.35 23.13 6.55
C VAL A 152 -3.22 23.89 5.21
N GLU A 153 -3.94 25.01 5.07
CA GLU A 153 -3.81 25.89 3.89
C GLU A 153 -2.42 26.53 3.77
N ARG A 154 -1.66 26.65 4.83
CA ARG A 154 -0.30 27.20 4.86
C ARG A 154 0.79 26.12 4.70
N LEU A 155 0.43 24.85 4.66
CA LEU A 155 1.37 23.78 4.37
C LEU A 155 1.97 23.94 2.96
N GLY A 156 3.18 23.46 2.79
CA GLY A 156 3.80 23.36 1.47
C GLY A 156 2.96 22.52 0.50
N ARG A 157 3.00 22.83 -0.79
CA ARG A 157 2.16 22.18 -1.83
C ARG A 157 2.21 20.65 -1.78
N GLY A 158 3.39 20.07 -1.57
CA GLY A 158 3.56 18.62 -1.46
C GLY A 158 2.83 18.03 -0.23
N MET A 159 2.93 18.68 0.92
CA MET A 159 2.23 18.24 2.13
C MET A 159 0.72 18.37 2.00
N LYS A 160 0.23 19.39 1.29
CA LYS A 160 -1.20 19.50 0.95
C LYS A 160 -1.67 18.32 0.09
N SER A 161 -0.87 17.90 -0.89
CA SER A 161 -1.19 16.74 -1.72
C SER A 161 -1.28 15.46 -0.91
N ILE A 162 -0.34 15.22 0.01
CA ILE A 162 -0.38 14.06 0.90
C ILE A 162 -1.57 14.14 1.86
N TYR A 163 -1.83 15.30 2.45
CA TYR A 163 -3.01 15.50 3.31
C TYR A 163 -4.32 15.17 2.58
N MET A 164 -4.47 15.63 1.35
CA MET A 164 -5.65 15.38 0.54
C MET A 164 -5.84 13.88 0.23
N LEU A 165 -4.77 13.19 -0.15
CA LEU A 165 -4.82 11.74 -0.38
C LEU A 165 -5.13 10.98 0.92
N SER A 166 -4.57 11.42 2.06
CA SER A 166 -4.83 10.80 3.36
C SER A 166 -6.26 11.07 3.84
N LEU A 167 -6.80 12.25 3.58
CA LEU A 167 -8.19 12.59 3.88
C LEU A 167 -9.15 11.70 3.08
N LEU A 168 -8.88 11.53 1.77
CA LEU A 168 -9.64 10.64 0.92
C LEU A 168 -9.54 9.19 1.39
N GLU A 169 -8.34 8.73 1.76
CA GLU A 169 -8.14 7.38 2.31
C GLU A 169 -8.97 7.17 3.58
N ALA A 170 -8.90 8.10 4.53
CA ALA A 170 -9.65 8.00 5.77
C ALA A 170 -11.16 7.94 5.55
N TYR A 171 -11.66 8.70 4.56
CA TYR A 171 -13.08 8.74 4.25
C TYR A 171 -13.59 7.50 3.50
N VAL A 172 -12.84 7.06 2.47
CA VAL A 172 -13.30 5.99 1.57
C VAL A 172 -13.05 4.60 2.16
N MET A 173 -12.13 4.48 3.12
CA MET A 173 -11.82 3.20 3.79
C MET A 173 -12.75 2.88 4.96
N ASP A 174 -13.73 3.70 5.26
CA ASP A 174 -14.75 3.38 6.26
C ASP A 174 -15.43 2.06 5.90
N GLU A 175 -15.61 1.17 6.90
CA GLU A 175 -16.11 -0.19 6.72
C GLU A 175 -17.51 -0.24 6.10
N ASN A 176 -18.31 0.79 6.33
CA ASN A 176 -19.70 0.87 5.86
C ASN A 176 -19.86 1.51 4.47
N SER A 177 -18.78 2.00 3.85
CA SER A 177 -18.86 2.66 2.55
C SER A 177 -18.92 1.66 1.39
N LEU A 178 -19.76 1.90 0.40
CA LEU A 178 -19.76 1.18 -0.88
C LEU A 178 -18.46 1.47 -1.64
N SER A 179 -18.02 0.51 -2.46
CA SER A 179 -16.85 0.72 -3.33
C SER A 179 -17.06 1.92 -4.25
N SER A 180 -16.04 2.75 -4.40
CA SER A 180 -16.06 4.00 -5.15
C SER A 180 -15.13 3.96 -6.36
N ILE A 181 -15.32 4.86 -7.31
CA ILE A 181 -14.40 5.12 -8.42
C ILE A 181 -13.62 6.38 -8.07
N ILE A 182 -12.30 6.29 -8.02
CA ILE A 182 -11.40 7.39 -7.66
C ILE A 182 -10.53 7.72 -8.87
N LEU A 183 -10.67 8.93 -9.38
CA LEU A 183 -9.90 9.45 -10.50
C LEU A 183 -8.93 10.52 -9.99
N VAL A 184 -7.62 10.34 -10.23
CA VAL A 184 -6.59 11.27 -9.75
C VAL A 184 -5.69 11.68 -10.90
N GLU A 185 -5.57 12.96 -11.17
CA GLU A 185 -4.61 13.50 -12.14
C GLU A 185 -3.29 13.84 -11.43
N GLU A 186 -2.19 13.32 -11.98
CA GLU A 186 -0.81 13.61 -11.57
C GLU A 186 -0.63 13.69 -10.03
N PRO A 187 -0.89 12.61 -9.28
CA PRO A 187 -0.79 12.62 -7.82
C PRO A 187 0.60 13.01 -7.31
N GLU A 188 1.62 12.89 -8.15
CA GLU A 188 3.01 13.28 -7.86
C GLU A 188 3.27 14.79 -7.92
N MET A 189 2.36 15.59 -8.42
CA MET A 189 2.59 17.02 -8.61
C MET A 189 3.01 17.69 -7.29
N PHE A 190 4.13 18.41 -7.34
CA PHE A 190 4.78 19.06 -6.19
C PHE A 190 5.35 18.12 -5.12
N LEU A 191 5.35 16.80 -5.33
CA LEU A 191 5.91 15.84 -4.38
C LEU A 191 7.40 15.60 -4.63
N HIS A 192 8.19 15.66 -3.58
CA HIS A 192 9.56 15.14 -3.60
C HIS A 192 9.52 13.61 -3.86
N PRO A 193 10.51 13.01 -4.55
CA PRO A 193 10.53 11.59 -4.88
C PRO A 193 10.16 10.64 -3.73
N GLN A 194 10.59 10.94 -2.52
CA GLN A 194 10.21 10.15 -1.34
C GLN A 194 8.69 10.19 -1.05
N LEU A 195 8.07 11.38 -1.17
CA LEU A 195 6.62 11.53 -0.97
C LEU A 195 5.83 10.95 -2.14
N GLN A 196 6.39 10.88 -3.35
CA GLN A 196 5.78 10.19 -4.49
C GLN A 196 5.62 8.68 -4.21
N LYS A 197 6.61 8.05 -3.56
CA LYS A 197 6.49 6.66 -3.10
C LYS A 197 5.37 6.50 -2.06
N THR A 198 5.26 7.43 -1.11
CA THR A 198 4.16 7.44 -0.13
C THR A 198 2.79 7.60 -0.80
N ALA A 199 2.68 8.51 -1.78
CA ALA A 199 1.46 8.68 -2.57
C ALA A 199 1.07 7.39 -3.31
N SER A 200 2.06 6.72 -3.93
CA SER A 200 1.86 5.41 -4.57
C SER A 200 1.30 4.36 -3.59
N GLU A 201 1.78 4.33 -2.36
CA GLU A 201 1.29 3.41 -1.33
C GLU A 201 -0.15 3.72 -0.91
N ILE A 202 -0.49 5.01 -0.76
CA ILE A 202 -1.87 5.43 -0.45
C ILE A 202 -2.80 5.01 -1.59
N LEU A 203 -2.43 5.29 -2.85
CA LEU A 203 -3.23 4.91 -4.02
C LEU A 203 -3.41 3.39 -4.11
N TYR A 204 -2.37 2.61 -3.79
CA TYR A 204 -2.47 1.16 -3.75
C TYR A 204 -3.44 0.68 -2.66
N ARG A 205 -3.38 1.24 -1.45
CA ARG A 205 -4.34 0.90 -0.38
C ARG A 205 -5.77 1.25 -0.76
N LEU A 206 -5.99 2.43 -1.34
CA LEU A 206 -7.30 2.84 -1.86
C LEU A 206 -7.83 1.84 -2.90
N ALA A 207 -6.96 1.31 -3.76
CA ALA A 207 -7.32 0.36 -4.81
C ALA A 207 -7.70 -1.04 -4.30
N GLN A 208 -7.47 -1.36 -3.03
CA GLN A 208 -7.89 -2.64 -2.46
C GLN A 208 -9.41 -2.76 -2.31
N LYS A 209 -10.11 -1.65 -2.09
CA LYS A 209 -11.56 -1.60 -1.88
C LYS A 209 -12.29 -0.85 -3.00
N ASN A 210 -11.58 -0.02 -3.75
CA ASN A 210 -12.12 0.92 -4.72
C ASN A 210 -11.48 0.72 -6.09
N GLN A 211 -12.14 1.22 -7.14
CA GLN A 211 -11.51 1.35 -8.45
C GLN A 211 -10.75 2.67 -8.52
N VAL A 212 -9.42 2.60 -8.53
CA VAL A 212 -8.55 3.79 -8.63
C VAL A 212 -7.97 3.87 -10.03
N ILE A 213 -8.11 5.02 -10.67
CA ILE A 213 -7.51 5.35 -11.96
C ILE A 213 -6.73 6.65 -11.77
N PHE A 214 -5.46 6.66 -12.11
CA PHE A 214 -4.66 7.88 -12.03
C PHE A 214 -3.75 8.02 -13.25
N THR A 215 -3.42 9.28 -13.58
CA THR A 215 -2.42 9.61 -14.60
C THR A 215 -1.11 9.98 -13.92
N THR A 216 0.02 9.63 -14.51
CA THR A 216 1.33 9.97 -13.94
C THR A 216 2.41 10.06 -15.01
N HIS A 217 3.38 10.95 -14.78
CA HIS A 217 4.66 11.01 -15.46
C HIS A 217 5.83 10.58 -14.55
N SER A 218 5.54 10.09 -13.33
CA SER A 218 6.56 9.70 -12.36
C SER A 218 6.83 8.21 -12.33
N PRO A 219 8.06 7.77 -12.54
CA PRO A 219 8.45 6.37 -12.38
C PRO A 219 8.34 5.88 -10.93
N HIS A 220 8.43 6.79 -9.95
CA HIS A 220 8.31 6.44 -8.53
C HIS A 220 6.90 6.00 -8.13
N LEU A 221 5.87 6.44 -8.85
CA LEU A 221 4.50 5.97 -8.63
C LEU A 221 4.28 4.55 -9.16
N LEU A 222 5.04 4.13 -10.16
CA LEU A 222 4.90 2.81 -10.77
C LEU A 222 5.43 1.68 -9.90
N ALA A 223 6.17 1.96 -8.83
CA ALA A 223 6.86 0.98 -8.00
C ALA A 223 5.93 -0.08 -7.39
N ASN A 224 4.71 0.32 -6.99
CA ASN A 224 3.75 -0.55 -6.31
C ASN A 224 2.71 -1.16 -7.26
N PHE A 225 2.85 -0.96 -8.57
CA PHE A 225 1.90 -1.44 -9.58
C PHE A 225 2.61 -2.39 -10.55
N SER A 226 1.88 -3.42 -10.99
CA SER A 226 2.36 -4.38 -11.97
C SER A 226 2.10 -3.90 -13.40
N SER A 227 2.81 -4.44 -14.38
CA SER A 227 2.61 -4.16 -15.81
C SER A 227 1.16 -4.38 -16.27
N ARG A 228 0.40 -5.27 -15.60
CA ARG A 228 -1.01 -5.53 -15.90
C ARG A 228 -1.93 -4.36 -15.55
N GLN A 229 -1.52 -3.53 -14.61
CA GLN A 229 -2.28 -2.36 -14.13
C GLN A 229 -1.92 -1.09 -14.90
N LEU A 230 -0.85 -1.13 -15.71
CA LEU A 230 -0.39 0.00 -16.49
C LEU A 230 -1.10 0.08 -17.84
N CYS A 231 -1.46 1.31 -18.23
CA CYS A 231 -1.95 1.65 -19.53
C CYS A 231 -1.13 2.83 -20.06
N GLN A 232 -0.31 2.59 -21.08
CA GLN A 232 0.50 3.63 -21.69
C GLN A 232 -0.31 4.38 -22.73
N ILE A 233 -0.32 5.72 -22.66
CA ILE A 233 -0.95 6.57 -23.66
C ILE A 233 0.15 7.12 -24.56
N ILE A 234 0.07 6.83 -25.84
CA ILE A 234 1.01 7.28 -26.87
C ILE A 234 0.26 7.99 -27.99
N LEU A 235 0.97 8.80 -28.77
CA LEU A 235 0.45 9.32 -30.03
C LEU A 235 0.73 8.30 -31.14
N ASP A 236 -0.25 8.04 -31.99
CA ASP A 236 -0.07 7.29 -33.22
C ASP A 236 0.51 8.17 -34.34
N GLU A 237 0.70 7.59 -35.53
CA GLU A 237 1.26 8.28 -36.69
C GLU A 237 0.38 9.48 -37.15
N ASP A 238 -0.93 9.42 -36.87
CA ASP A 238 -1.90 10.47 -37.18
C ASP A 238 -2.08 11.48 -36.03
N SER A 239 -1.24 11.41 -34.98
CA SER A 239 -1.30 12.25 -33.77
C SER A 239 -2.56 12.05 -32.92
N TYR A 240 -3.19 10.89 -32.97
CA TYR A 240 -4.24 10.51 -32.06
C TYR A 240 -3.67 9.81 -30.81
N SER A 241 -4.28 10.07 -29.65
CA SER A 241 -3.93 9.38 -28.41
C SER A 241 -4.46 7.96 -28.42
N VAL A 242 -3.56 6.98 -28.35
CA VAL A 242 -3.90 5.55 -28.32
C VAL A 242 -3.45 4.92 -27.02
N ALA A 243 -4.32 4.12 -26.42
CA ALA A 243 -4.04 3.38 -25.19
C ALA A 243 -3.43 2.00 -25.49
N LYS A 244 -2.18 1.78 -25.09
CA LYS A 244 -1.51 0.47 -25.13
C LYS A 244 -1.68 -0.25 -23.80
N LYS A 245 -2.33 -1.40 -23.82
CA LYS A 245 -2.39 -2.35 -22.69
C LYS A 245 -1.24 -3.35 -22.77
N LYS A 246 -0.78 -3.87 -21.63
CA LYS A 246 0.32 -4.87 -21.53
C LYS A 246 1.68 -4.31 -21.99
N THR A 247 2.05 -3.15 -21.46
CA THR A 247 3.32 -2.51 -21.76
C THR A 247 4.40 -3.03 -20.79
N ASN A 248 5.60 -3.26 -21.29
CA ASN A 248 6.75 -3.56 -20.45
C ASN A 248 7.13 -2.30 -19.65
N ILE A 249 7.43 -2.44 -18.36
CA ILE A 249 7.83 -1.33 -17.50
C ILE A 249 9.08 -0.62 -18.05
N SER A 250 10.05 -1.38 -18.60
CA SER A 250 11.26 -0.80 -19.20
C SER A 250 10.92 0.14 -20.36
N SER A 251 10.01 -0.26 -21.26
CA SER A 251 9.55 0.57 -22.36
C SER A 251 8.83 1.85 -21.87
N VAL A 252 8.06 1.76 -20.78
CA VAL A 252 7.41 2.93 -20.17
C VAL A 252 8.45 3.90 -19.61
N LEU A 253 9.50 3.38 -18.97
CA LEU A 253 10.58 4.20 -18.40
C LEU A 253 11.39 4.89 -19.49
N ASP A 254 11.70 4.18 -20.58
CA ASP A 254 12.39 4.75 -21.74
C ASP A 254 11.57 5.88 -22.38
N ASP A 255 10.26 5.70 -22.56
CA ASP A 255 9.38 6.74 -23.10
C ASP A 255 9.22 7.95 -22.16
N LEU A 256 9.34 7.76 -20.84
CA LEU A 256 9.38 8.83 -19.85
C LEU A 256 10.75 9.54 -19.82
N GLY A 257 11.73 9.10 -20.61
CA GLY A 257 13.07 9.69 -20.69
C GLY A 257 14.00 9.31 -19.54
N TYR A 258 13.69 8.23 -18.82
CA TYR A 258 14.54 7.71 -17.75
C TYR A 258 15.47 6.62 -18.29
N ASN A 259 16.76 6.88 -18.28
CA ASN A 259 17.77 5.86 -18.57
C ASN A 259 17.94 4.92 -17.35
N ALA A 260 18.26 3.66 -17.63
CA ALA A 260 18.51 2.63 -16.59
C ALA A 260 19.59 3.03 -15.57
N SER A 261 20.45 3.98 -15.90
CA SER A 261 21.47 4.55 -15.01
C SER A 261 20.92 5.62 -14.05
N ASP A 262 19.85 6.31 -14.42
CA ASP A 262 19.24 7.38 -13.60
C ASP A 262 18.39 6.83 -12.47
N LEU A 263 17.95 5.62 -12.65
CA LEU A 263 17.26 4.83 -11.67
C LEU A 263 18.23 3.71 -11.26
N MET A 264 18.90 3.86 -10.15
CA MET A 264 19.33 2.67 -9.41
C MET A 264 18.03 1.97 -9.00
N ASN A 265 17.52 1.11 -9.91
CA ASN A 265 16.16 0.58 -9.97
C ASN A 265 15.88 -0.44 -8.87
N VAL A 266 16.13 -0.05 -7.61
CA VAL A 266 15.86 -0.89 -6.46
C VAL A 266 14.72 -0.26 -5.68
N ASP A 267 13.61 -0.96 -5.63
CA ASP A 267 12.45 -0.56 -4.83
C ASP A 267 12.33 -1.33 -3.52
N PHE A 268 13.04 -2.45 -3.43
CA PHE A 268 13.09 -3.25 -2.21
C PHE A 268 14.45 -3.94 -2.03
N VAL A 269 14.93 -3.98 -0.79
CA VAL A 269 16.22 -4.60 -0.45
C VAL A 269 16.04 -5.73 0.54
N PHE A 270 16.52 -6.91 0.19
CA PHE A 270 16.76 -7.97 1.16
C PHE A 270 18.20 -7.94 1.65
N ILE A 271 18.37 -8.12 2.95
CA ILE A 271 19.69 -8.33 3.57
C ILE A 271 19.67 -9.74 4.11
N VAL A 272 20.47 -10.62 3.52
CA VAL A 272 20.58 -12.05 3.90
C VAL A 272 21.96 -12.36 4.47
N GLU A 273 22.04 -13.43 5.25
CA GLU A 273 23.28 -13.76 5.96
C GLU A 273 24.30 -14.43 5.04
N GLY A 274 23.87 -15.44 4.28
CA GLY A 274 24.71 -16.31 3.46
C GLY A 274 24.79 -15.90 1.99
N LYS A 275 25.90 -16.28 1.34
CA LYS A 275 26.00 -16.13 -0.14
C LYS A 275 25.01 -17.02 -0.87
N GLN A 276 24.70 -18.20 -0.32
CA GLN A 276 23.78 -19.15 -0.95
C GLN A 276 22.35 -18.64 -0.87
N ASP A 277 21.97 -17.95 0.21
CA ASP A 277 20.63 -17.36 0.37
C ASP A 277 20.33 -16.32 -0.72
N LYS A 278 21.38 -15.61 -1.18
CA LYS A 278 21.29 -14.67 -2.31
C LYS A 278 20.79 -15.34 -3.60
N TYR A 279 21.04 -16.63 -3.78
CA TYR A 279 20.60 -17.38 -4.97
C TYR A 279 19.29 -18.14 -4.72
N ARG A 280 19.04 -18.60 -3.49
CA ARG A 280 17.87 -19.40 -3.12
C ARG A 280 16.62 -18.54 -2.91
N LEU A 281 16.76 -17.40 -2.24
CA LEU A 281 15.64 -16.50 -1.97
C LEU A 281 14.91 -16.03 -3.25
N PRO A 282 15.60 -15.63 -4.35
CA PRO A 282 14.91 -15.26 -5.58
C PRO A 282 14.10 -16.38 -6.21
N LEU A 283 14.50 -17.64 -6.05
CA LEU A 283 13.72 -18.78 -6.55
C LEU A 283 12.36 -18.86 -5.86
N LEU A 284 12.37 -18.69 -4.52
CA LEU A 284 11.15 -18.63 -3.71
C LEU A 284 10.28 -17.45 -4.11
N LEU A 285 10.87 -16.25 -4.17
CA LEU A 285 10.14 -15.03 -4.53
C LEU A 285 9.53 -15.14 -5.94
N ASN A 286 10.25 -15.68 -6.91
CA ASN A 286 9.75 -15.80 -8.28
C ASN A 286 8.57 -16.77 -8.41
N HIS A 287 8.46 -17.75 -7.51
CA HIS A 287 7.31 -18.66 -7.50
C HIS A 287 6.03 -17.95 -7.05
N TYR A 288 6.11 -17.14 -6.00
CA TYR A 288 4.94 -16.53 -5.37
C TYR A 288 4.61 -15.12 -5.88
N TYR A 289 5.61 -14.39 -6.42
CA TYR A 289 5.44 -13.00 -6.86
C TYR A 289 5.76 -12.84 -8.35
N SER A 290 5.05 -11.95 -9.01
CA SER A 290 5.30 -11.58 -10.41
C SER A 290 6.45 -10.56 -10.50
N GLU A 291 7.11 -10.52 -11.68
CA GLU A 291 8.08 -9.46 -12.00
C GLU A 291 9.32 -9.42 -11.08
N ILE A 292 9.69 -10.55 -10.50
CA ILE A 292 10.94 -10.67 -9.71
C ILE A 292 12.19 -10.64 -10.62
N TYR A 293 12.08 -11.18 -11.82
CA TYR A 293 13.10 -11.08 -12.85
C TYR A 293 12.60 -10.26 -14.03
N ASP A 294 13.51 -9.51 -14.66
CA ASP A 294 13.30 -8.85 -15.95
C ASP A 294 13.43 -9.86 -17.12
N GLU A 295 13.28 -9.36 -18.34
CA GLU A 295 13.40 -10.17 -19.57
C GLU A 295 14.81 -10.73 -19.76
N ASP A 296 15.83 -10.06 -19.23
CA ASP A 296 17.23 -10.49 -19.28
C ASP A 296 17.58 -11.51 -18.17
N GLY A 297 16.63 -11.86 -17.31
CA GLY A 297 16.83 -12.77 -16.18
C GLY A 297 17.59 -12.16 -15.00
N ARG A 298 17.65 -10.81 -14.91
CA ARG A 298 18.21 -10.08 -13.77
C ARG A 298 17.10 -9.76 -12.77
N LEU A 299 17.49 -9.53 -11.50
CA LEU A 299 16.52 -9.11 -10.49
C LEU A 299 15.94 -7.75 -10.86
N ASN A 300 14.61 -7.72 -11.02
CA ASN A 300 13.88 -6.52 -11.39
C ASN A 300 13.50 -5.73 -10.13
N ARG A 301 14.11 -4.57 -9.92
CA ARG A 301 13.82 -3.60 -8.85
C ARG A 301 14.00 -4.14 -7.42
N VAL A 302 14.57 -5.33 -7.25
CA VAL A 302 14.88 -5.97 -5.98
C VAL A 302 16.40 -6.16 -5.86
N ALA A 303 16.99 -5.73 -4.76
CA ALA A 303 18.39 -6.01 -4.46
C ALA A 303 18.50 -7.02 -3.30
N ILE A 304 19.46 -7.94 -3.39
CA ILE A 304 19.78 -8.86 -2.32
C ILE A 304 21.23 -8.67 -1.91
N LEU A 305 21.42 -8.13 -0.71
CA LEU A 305 22.71 -7.85 -0.11
C LEU A 305 23.07 -8.95 0.87
N THR A 306 24.33 -9.38 0.87
CA THR A 306 24.82 -10.40 1.81
C THR A 306 25.72 -9.77 2.86
N THR A 307 25.58 -10.22 4.10
CA THR A 307 26.47 -9.79 5.20
C THR A 307 27.75 -10.63 5.27
N ASN A 308 27.76 -11.82 4.63
CA ASN A 308 28.88 -12.79 4.60
C ASN A 308 29.42 -13.20 5.98
N SER A 309 28.75 -12.86 7.06
CA SER A 309 29.00 -13.31 8.43
C SER A 309 28.03 -12.64 9.38
N CYS A 310 27.80 -13.22 10.54
CA CYS A 310 26.97 -12.69 11.64
C CYS A 310 27.46 -11.36 12.24
N THR A 311 28.41 -10.65 11.61
CA THR A 311 28.94 -9.40 12.16
C THR A 311 28.02 -8.24 11.80
N ASN A 312 27.51 -7.56 12.80
CA ASN A 312 26.66 -6.38 12.70
C ASN A 312 27.29 -5.23 11.88
N ILE A 313 28.62 -5.21 11.67
CA ILE A 313 29.34 -4.17 10.94
C ILE A 313 28.99 -4.13 9.45
N LYS A 314 28.89 -5.29 8.79
CA LYS A 314 28.53 -5.34 7.36
C LYS A 314 27.05 -5.03 7.13
N THR A 315 26.21 -5.47 8.03
CA THR A 315 24.78 -5.10 8.01
C THR A 315 24.60 -3.59 8.17
N TYR A 316 25.41 -2.98 9.03
CA TYR A 316 25.45 -1.53 9.20
C TYR A 316 25.83 -0.79 7.90
N ALA A 317 26.86 -1.27 7.17
CA ALA A 317 27.22 -0.70 5.86
C ALA A 317 26.10 -0.83 4.83
N ASN A 318 25.38 -1.96 4.83
CA ASN A 318 24.22 -2.15 3.97
C ASN A 318 23.06 -1.19 4.33
N LEU A 319 22.82 -0.94 5.62
CA LEU A 319 21.81 0.03 6.06
C LEU A 319 22.19 1.47 5.67
N LYS A 320 23.47 1.84 5.72
CA LYS A 320 23.92 3.14 5.17
C LYS A 320 23.63 3.26 3.68
N TYR A 321 23.88 2.22 2.91
CA TYR A 321 23.56 2.17 1.49
C TYR A 321 22.05 2.33 1.24
N ILE A 322 21.21 1.63 2.01
CA ILE A 322 19.73 1.76 1.94
C ILE A 322 19.30 3.19 2.25
N ASN A 323 19.94 3.85 3.23
CA ASN A 323 19.62 5.24 3.56
C ASN A 323 19.97 6.20 2.41
N GLN A 324 21.10 6.00 1.75
CA GLN A 324 21.50 6.77 0.57
C GLN A 324 20.51 6.61 -0.60
N LEU A 325 19.86 5.45 -0.70
CA LEU A 325 18.82 5.19 -1.70
C LEU A 325 17.42 5.71 -1.29
N TYR A 326 17.31 6.42 -0.17
CA TYR A 326 16.02 6.90 0.37
C TYR A 326 14.96 5.82 0.60
N MET A 327 15.37 4.58 0.86
CA MET A 327 14.50 3.41 1.02
C MET A 327 14.14 3.13 2.49
N LYS A 328 13.80 4.15 3.26
CA LYS A 328 13.67 4.11 4.73
C LYS A 328 13.00 2.86 5.32
N ASP A 329 11.94 2.37 4.69
CA ASP A 329 11.12 1.27 5.23
C ASP A 329 11.03 0.06 4.28
N ARG A 330 11.72 0.09 3.11
CA ARG A 330 11.59 -0.93 2.06
C ARG A 330 12.75 -1.90 2.08
N PHE A 331 13.00 -2.48 3.22
CA PHE A 331 13.99 -3.54 3.35
C PHE A 331 13.53 -4.59 4.37
N LEU A 332 14.00 -5.80 4.17
CA LEU A 332 13.81 -6.92 5.08
C LEU A 332 15.15 -7.60 5.34
N MET A 333 15.56 -7.66 6.60
CA MET A 333 16.70 -8.44 7.05
C MET A 333 16.23 -9.84 7.39
N ILE A 334 16.75 -10.85 6.72
CA ILE A 334 16.50 -12.27 7.00
C ILE A 334 17.76 -12.84 7.65
N ARG A 335 17.61 -13.37 8.84
CA ARG A 335 18.69 -13.96 9.61
C ARG A 335 18.38 -15.36 10.07
N ASP A 336 19.41 -16.16 10.08
CA ASP A 336 19.38 -17.51 10.67
C ASP A 336 19.07 -17.41 12.17
N SER A 337 18.28 -18.37 12.69
CA SER A 337 18.01 -18.42 14.12
C SER A 337 19.20 -18.98 14.93
N ASP A 338 20.06 -19.77 14.27
CA ASP A 338 21.16 -20.52 14.93
C ASP A 338 20.66 -21.35 16.14
N GLY A 339 19.40 -21.78 16.10
CA GLY A 339 18.75 -22.52 17.19
C GLY A 339 18.43 -21.68 18.43
N LYS A 340 18.41 -20.36 18.34
CA LYS A 340 18.14 -19.43 19.43
C LYS A 340 16.67 -18.95 19.39
N ASP A 341 16.24 -18.36 20.50
CA ASP A 341 14.92 -17.74 20.60
C ASP A 341 14.78 -16.57 19.61
N ARG A 342 13.80 -16.67 18.72
CA ARG A 342 13.55 -15.73 17.60
C ARG A 342 13.17 -14.34 18.09
N ASP A 343 12.35 -14.27 19.13
CA ASP A 343 11.85 -12.99 19.63
C ASP A 343 12.91 -12.25 20.43
N MET A 344 13.72 -12.98 21.17
CA MET A 344 14.86 -12.41 21.86
C MET A 344 15.90 -11.86 20.87
N LEU A 345 16.26 -12.63 19.84
CA LEU A 345 17.18 -12.18 18.79
C LEU A 345 16.66 -10.95 18.05
N GLY A 346 15.38 -10.97 17.66
CA GLY A 346 14.78 -9.85 16.95
C GLY A 346 14.76 -8.57 17.78
N ARG A 347 14.44 -8.66 19.08
CA ARG A 347 14.50 -7.51 20.01
C ARG A 347 15.92 -6.99 20.21
N GLN A 348 16.89 -7.88 20.35
CA GLN A 348 18.31 -7.50 20.49
C GLN A 348 18.82 -6.75 19.25
N LEU A 349 18.43 -7.21 18.04
CA LEU A 349 18.81 -6.55 16.81
C LEU A 349 18.20 -5.15 16.68
N CYS A 350 16.90 -5.01 16.91
CA CYS A 350 16.25 -3.71 16.87
C CYS A 350 16.92 -2.74 17.86
N LYS A 351 17.13 -3.19 19.11
CA LYS A 351 17.79 -2.39 20.12
C LYS A 351 19.21 -1.97 19.72
N TYR A 352 19.98 -2.87 19.14
CA TYR A 352 21.35 -2.57 18.66
C TYR A 352 21.35 -1.46 17.61
N TYR A 353 20.42 -1.49 16.65
CA TYR A 353 20.35 -0.48 15.61
C TYR A 353 19.78 0.84 16.13
N ASP A 354 18.84 0.82 17.07
CA ASP A 354 18.36 2.03 17.73
C ASP A 354 19.48 2.75 18.52
N GLU A 355 20.27 2.00 19.29
CA GLU A 355 21.42 2.55 20.01
C GLU A 355 22.48 3.13 19.06
N ARG A 356 22.74 2.46 17.94
CA ARG A 356 23.66 2.95 16.91
C ARG A 356 23.14 4.22 16.25
N ASN A 357 21.85 4.32 15.98
CA ASN A 357 21.25 5.48 15.35
C ASN A 357 21.32 6.75 16.20
N LEU A 358 21.43 6.61 17.52
CA LEU A 358 21.64 7.74 18.43
C LEU A 358 23.06 8.35 18.32
N VAL A 359 24.02 7.57 17.87
CA VAL A 359 25.45 7.97 17.81
C VAL A 359 25.87 8.33 16.38
N ASP A 360 25.14 7.88 15.36
CA ASP A 360 25.53 8.06 13.97
C ASP A 360 24.98 9.37 13.38
N VAL A 361 25.89 10.18 12.86
CA VAL A 361 25.59 11.47 12.21
C VAL A 361 24.75 11.30 10.94
N ASP A 362 24.89 10.16 10.24
CA ASP A 362 24.22 9.92 8.95
C ASP A 362 22.78 9.37 9.10
N HIS A 363 22.30 9.17 10.31
CA HIS A 363 20.97 8.64 10.63
C HIS A 363 20.58 7.41 9.79
N LEU A 364 20.77 6.22 10.32
CA LEU A 364 20.32 4.97 9.68
C LEU A 364 18.79 4.95 9.50
N PRO A 365 18.27 4.18 8.53
CA PRO A 365 16.83 3.91 8.49
C PRO A 365 16.40 3.26 9.81
N LYS A 366 15.23 3.64 10.31
CA LYS A 366 14.69 3.07 11.54
C LYS A 366 14.40 1.57 11.32
N VAL A 367 15.11 0.74 12.06
CA VAL A 367 14.91 -0.72 12.04
C VAL A 367 13.82 -1.09 13.02
N THR A 368 12.70 -1.54 12.50
CA THR A 368 11.57 -2.01 13.31
C THR A 368 11.48 -3.54 13.28
N ARG A 369 10.62 -4.12 14.11
CA ARG A 369 10.39 -5.56 14.12
C ARG A 369 9.89 -6.08 12.76
N LYS A 370 9.18 -5.25 11.98
CA LYS A 370 8.75 -5.54 10.61
C LYS A 370 9.94 -5.74 9.65
N ASN A 371 11.03 -5.03 9.86
CA ASN A 371 12.21 -5.10 9.00
C ASN A 371 13.17 -6.25 9.34
N VAL A 372 12.87 -7.06 10.38
CA VAL A 372 13.73 -8.14 10.86
C VAL A 372 12.95 -9.44 10.94
N LEU A 373 13.30 -10.37 10.07
CA LEU A 373 12.86 -11.76 10.12
C LEU A 373 13.99 -12.64 10.68
N ILE A 374 13.73 -13.31 11.78
CA ILE A 374 14.54 -14.44 12.23
C ILE A 374 13.84 -15.71 11.75
N LEU A 375 14.54 -16.54 10.98
CA LEU A 375 13.98 -17.74 10.35
C LEU A 375 13.38 -18.69 11.40
N LYS A 376 12.30 -19.37 11.02
CA LYS A 376 11.65 -20.38 11.87
C LYS A 376 12.62 -21.51 12.21
N TYR A 377 13.39 -21.94 11.23
CA TYR A 377 14.38 -23.01 11.37
C TYR A 377 15.79 -22.45 11.59
N TYR A 378 16.74 -23.35 11.83
CA TYR A 378 18.12 -22.98 12.14
C TYR A 378 18.74 -22.06 11.08
N SER A 379 18.58 -22.43 9.80
CA SER A 379 19.04 -21.65 8.65
C SER A 379 18.13 -21.89 7.43
N PHE A 380 18.36 -21.16 6.35
CA PHE A 380 17.53 -21.23 5.14
C PHE A 380 17.52 -22.64 4.49
N GLU A 381 18.61 -23.41 4.60
CA GLU A 381 18.70 -24.78 4.09
C GLU A 381 17.67 -25.71 4.71
N ASN A 382 17.31 -25.50 5.99
CA ASN A 382 16.40 -26.39 6.69
C ASN A 382 14.96 -26.40 6.13
N TYR A 383 14.58 -25.38 5.34
CA TYR A 383 13.27 -25.34 4.67
C TYR A 383 13.14 -26.35 3.54
N PHE A 384 14.25 -26.85 3.00
CA PHE A 384 14.28 -27.79 1.89
C PHE A 384 14.44 -29.26 2.35
N LEU A 385 14.13 -29.55 3.59
CA LEU A 385 14.29 -30.85 4.21
C LEU A 385 12.94 -31.51 4.56
N ASN A 386 11.97 -31.43 3.65
CA ASN A 386 10.73 -32.20 3.77
C ASN A 386 10.89 -33.56 3.07
N PRO A 387 10.86 -34.69 3.81
CA PRO A 387 11.13 -36.01 3.23
C PRO A 387 10.13 -36.42 2.14
N GLU A 388 8.84 -36.07 2.29
CA GLU A 388 7.82 -36.38 1.30
C GLU A 388 8.14 -35.71 -0.06
N ILE A 389 8.49 -34.42 -0.03
CA ILE A 389 8.84 -33.67 -1.24
C ILE A 389 10.14 -34.18 -1.85
N MET A 390 11.13 -34.46 -0.99
CA MET A 390 12.44 -35.00 -1.43
C MET A 390 12.31 -36.37 -2.10
N SER A 391 11.41 -37.21 -1.61
CA SER A 391 11.11 -38.51 -2.25
C SER A 391 10.44 -38.32 -3.63
N LYS A 392 9.46 -37.43 -3.73
CA LYS A 392 8.81 -37.09 -5.02
C LYS A 392 9.79 -36.55 -6.05
N LEU A 393 10.83 -35.85 -5.62
CA LEU A 393 11.90 -35.33 -6.47
C LEU A 393 13.00 -36.37 -6.82
N GLY A 394 12.96 -37.54 -6.22
CA GLY A 394 14.01 -38.57 -6.40
C GLY A 394 15.33 -38.22 -5.72
N VAL A 395 15.35 -37.27 -4.79
CA VAL A 395 16.52 -36.94 -3.96
C VAL A 395 16.81 -38.08 -2.98
N ILE A 396 15.76 -38.73 -2.50
CA ILE A 396 15.77 -39.91 -1.64
C ILE A 396 14.80 -40.96 -2.22
N GLU A 397 15.00 -42.22 -1.85
CA GLU A 397 14.17 -43.34 -2.34
C GLU A 397 12.78 -43.34 -1.70
N SER A 398 12.70 -43.04 -0.41
CA SER A 398 11.44 -42.97 0.37
C SER A 398 11.60 -42.08 1.59
N GLU A 399 10.49 -41.74 2.25
CA GLU A 399 10.53 -41.01 3.51
C GLU A 399 11.26 -41.78 4.61
N ASP A 400 11.07 -43.09 4.66
CA ASP A 400 11.73 -43.90 5.68
C ASP A 400 13.25 -43.98 5.43
N ALA A 401 13.67 -44.04 4.18
CA ALA A 401 15.08 -43.97 3.81
C ALA A 401 15.73 -42.63 4.25
N PHE A 402 14.99 -41.53 4.23
CA PHE A 402 15.47 -40.25 4.76
C PHE A 402 15.86 -40.38 6.24
N TYR A 403 14.98 -40.94 7.05
CA TYR A 403 15.20 -41.03 8.50
C TYR A 403 16.26 -42.08 8.85
N GLU A 404 16.39 -43.15 8.08
CA GLU A 404 17.47 -44.10 8.22
C GLU A 404 18.83 -43.45 7.95
N ILE A 405 18.97 -42.75 6.83
CA ILE A 405 20.19 -42.02 6.47
C ILE A 405 20.50 -40.98 7.53
N LEU A 406 19.51 -40.23 7.99
CA LEU A 406 19.68 -39.18 9.00
C LEU A 406 20.15 -39.78 10.33
N TYR A 407 19.54 -40.90 10.76
CA TYR A 407 19.89 -41.60 12.01
C TYR A 407 21.30 -42.20 11.95
N ASP A 408 21.68 -42.78 10.80
CA ASP A 408 23.05 -43.25 10.59
C ASP A 408 24.07 -42.13 10.71
N LYS A 409 23.80 -40.99 10.06
CA LYS A 409 24.67 -39.80 10.16
C LYS A 409 24.63 -39.17 11.54
N TRP A 410 23.52 -39.27 12.25
CA TRP A 410 23.44 -38.88 13.64
C TRP A 410 24.41 -39.70 14.48
N ARG A 411 24.36 -41.00 14.40
CA ARG A 411 25.25 -41.92 15.13
C ARG A 411 26.72 -41.77 14.71
N GLU A 412 26.99 -41.44 13.44
CA GLU A 412 28.33 -41.28 12.92
C GLU A 412 28.99 -40.02 13.51
N TYR A 413 28.36 -38.85 13.38
CA TYR A 413 29.01 -37.60 13.79
C TYR A 413 28.07 -36.44 14.20
N LEU A 414 26.81 -36.39 13.75
CA LEU A 414 25.96 -35.22 13.97
C LEU A 414 25.70 -34.94 15.47
N HIS A 415 25.58 -35.97 16.29
CA HIS A 415 25.40 -35.82 17.76
C HIS A 415 26.62 -35.14 18.45
N ARG A 416 27.79 -35.11 17.82
CA ARG A 416 29.01 -34.50 18.41
C ARG A 416 29.23 -33.06 18.00
N ILE A 417 28.62 -32.59 16.92
CA ILE A 417 28.79 -31.18 16.51
C ILE A 417 28.00 -30.26 17.43
N LYS A 418 28.37 -28.95 17.47
CA LYS A 418 27.77 -27.98 18.38
C LYS A 418 26.23 -27.96 18.33
N SER A 419 25.67 -27.99 17.12
CA SER A 419 24.20 -27.98 16.93
C SER A 419 23.56 -29.28 17.39
N GLY A 420 24.22 -30.44 17.21
CA GLY A 420 23.73 -31.71 17.70
C GLY A 420 23.74 -31.79 19.23
N VAL A 421 24.84 -31.37 19.85
CA VAL A 421 24.91 -31.28 21.33
C VAL A 421 23.83 -30.32 21.86
N HIS A 422 23.61 -29.18 21.20
CA HIS A 422 22.55 -28.25 21.59
C HIS A 422 21.15 -28.86 21.44
N LEU A 423 20.89 -29.63 20.38
CA LEU A 423 19.61 -30.32 20.19
C LEU A 423 19.36 -31.35 21.32
N ILE A 424 20.39 -32.13 21.67
CA ILE A 424 20.29 -33.09 22.82
C ILE A 424 19.95 -32.34 24.11
N GLN A 425 20.58 -31.18 24.35
CA GLN A 425 20.31 -30.38 25.56
C GLN A 425 18.88 -29.85 25.56
N MET A 426 18.34 -29.41 24.42
CA MET A 426 16.98 -28.90 24.30
C MET A 426 15.94 -30.00 24.45
N MET A 427 16.19 -31.20 23.92
CA MET A 427 15.32 -32.38 24.07
C MET A 427 15.44 -33.08 25.41
N GLY A 428 16.55 -32.88 26.14
CA GLY A 428 16.85 -33.57 27.39
C GLY A 428 17.23 -35.05 27.21
N ARG A 429 17.33 -35.55 25.99
CA ARG A 429 17.69 -36.94 25.64
C ARG A 429 18.28 -37.06 24.25
N ASP A 430 18.90 -38.19 23.98
CA ASP A 430 19.40 -38.54 22.63
C ASP A 430 18.35 -39.30 21.81
N PHE A 431 18.48 -39.33 20.52
CA PHE A 431 17.63 -40.14 19.62
C PHE A 431 17.94 -41.62 19.70
N THR A 432 16.88 -42.42 19.73
CA THR A 432 16.97 -43.87 19.91
C THR A 432 16.71 -44.67 18.62
N SER A 433 16.03 -44.07 17.64
CA SER A 433 15.66 -44.74 16.39
C SER A 433 15.36 -43.75 15.27
N PRO A 434 15.32 -44.20 14.00
CA PRO A 434 14.84 -43.37 12.88
C PRO A 434 13.41 -42.86 13.11
N GLN A 435 12.53 -43.65 13.72
CA GLN A 435 11.15 -43.28 14.01
C GLN A 435 11.09 -42.12 15.03
N ASP A 436 11.97 -42.15 16.05
CA ASP A 436 12.10 -41.08 17.02
C ASP A 436 12.53 -39.76 16.35
N MET A 437 13.40 -39.80 15.32
CA MET A 437 13.77 -38.63 14.53
C MET A 437 12.60 -38.13 13.70
N LYS A 438 11.76 -39.00 13.16
CA LYS A 438 10.55 -38.64 12.42
C LYS A 438 9.57 -37.83 13.28
N GLU A 439 9.38 -38.25 14.49
CA GLU A 439 8.49 -37.58 15.46
C GLU A 439 9.01 -36.20 15.92
N HIS A 440 10.33 -35.99 15.82
CA HIS A 440 10.99 -34.74 16.26
C HIS A 440 11.66 -33.98 15.12
N MET A 441 11.13 -34.09 13.88
CA MET A 441 11.74 -33.46 12.73
C MET A 441 11.71 -31.93 12.81
N GLU A 442 10.69 -31.34 13.44
CA GLU A 442 10.60 -29.90 13.66
C GLU A 442 11.72 -29.39 14.57
N GLU A 443 12.02 -30.12 15.65
CA GLU A 443 13.13 -29.80 16.54
C GLU A 443 14.49 -29.95 15.83
N ILE A 444 14.62 -31.00 14.99
CA ILE A 444 15.83 -31.19 14.18
C ILE A 444 16.00 -29.99 13.22
N LYS A 445 14.95 -29.59 12.51
CA LYS A 445 15.01 -28.41 11.61
C LYS A 445 15.31 -27.11 12.38
N THR A 446 14.86 -27.01 13.64
CA THR A 446 15.02 -25.81 14.44
C THR A 446 16.41 -25.68 15.07
N TYR A 447 16.98 -26.79 15.58
CA TYR A 447 18.20 -26.74 16.37
C TYR A 447 19.43 -27.29 15.67
N MET A 448 19.27 -28.01 14.56
CA MET A 448 20.41 -28.54 13.79
C MET A 448 20.82 -27.61 12.65
N ARG A 449 22.12 -27.39 12.52
CA ARG A 449 22.70 -26.57 11.45
C ARG A 449 22.33 -27.12 10.08
N GLY A 450 21.61 -26.31 9.30
CA GLY A 450 21.06 -26.72 8.01
C GLY A 450 22.10 -27.10 6.96
N HIS A 451 23.22 -26.43 6.92
CA HIS A 451 24.30 -26.76 5.98
C HIS A 451 24.76 -28.22 6.09
N ASN A 452 24.88 -28.75 7.33
CA ASN A 452 25.28 -30.14 7.52
C ASN A 452 24.21 -31.13 7.06
N LEU A 453 22.91 -30.82 7.32
CA LEU A 453 21.81 -31.66 6.88
C LEU A 453 21.64 -31.59 5.35
N PHE A 454 21.74 -30.41 4.80
CA PHE A 454 21.61 -30.19 3.37
C PHE A 454 22.70 -30.91 2.58
N ASP A 455 23.95 -30.86 3.02
CA ASP A 455 25.06 -31.58 2.38
C ASP A 455 24.89 -33.09 2.38
N ILE A 456 24.27 -33.68 3.39
CA ILE A 456 23.99 -35.13 3.42
C ILE A 456 23.14 -35.55 2.24
N PHE A 457 22.09 -34.79 1.94
CA PHE A 457 21.08 -35.18 0.94
C PHE A 457 21.33 -34.54 -0.41
N TYR A 458 21.72 -33.27 -0.47
CA TYR A 458 21.89 -32.51 -1.71
C TYR A 458 23.35 -32.41 -2.19
N GLY A 459 24.32 -32.83 -1.38
CA GLY A 459 25.75 -32.69 -1.69
C GLY A 459 26.17 -33.30 -3.00
N ARG A 460 25.51 -34.39 -3.45
CA ARG A 460 25.74 -35.06 -4.76
C ARG A 460 25.13 -34.27 -5.93
N TYR A 461 24.19 -33.36 -5.71
CA TYR A 461 23.44 -32.63 -6.74
C TYR A 461 23.91 -31.17 -6.91
N LYS A 462 25.13 -30.82 -6.52
CA LYS A 462 25.65 -29.42 -6.56
C LYS A 462 25.48 -28.74 -7.92
N LYS A 463 25.51 -29.45 -9.03
CA LYS A 463 25.34 -28.87 -10.36
C LYS A 463 23.87 -28.65 -10.73
N GLU A 464 22.97 -29.41 -10.14
CA GLU A 464 21.53 -29.41 -10.41
C GLU A 464 20.74 -28.77 -9.26
N GLU A 465 21.43 -28.24 -8.23
CA GLU A 465 20.82 -27.70 -7.01
C GLU A 465 19.72 -26.69 -7.33
N LYS A 466 20.00 -25.75 -8.23
CA LYS A 466 19.04 -24.70 -8.60
C LYS A 466 17.74 -25.26 -9.17
N ASP A 467 17.82 -26.24 -10.05
CA ASP A 467 16.65 -26.84 -10.70
C ASP A 467 15.88 -27.75 -9.73
N LEU A 468 16.59 -28.44 -8.85
CA LEU A 468 15.96 -29.24 -7.79
C LEU A 468 15.23 -28.37 -6.78
N LEU A 469 15.84 -27.28 -6.33
CA LEU A 469 15.20 -26.35 -5.38
C LEU A 469 14.00 -25.64 -6.02
N LYS A 470 14.06 -25.31 -7.30
CA LYS A 470 12.92 -24.76 -8.04
C LYS A 470 11.75 -25.73 -8.06
N LYS A 471 12.01 -27.01 -8.43
CA LYS A 471 10.99 -28.07 -8.40
C LYS A 471 10.45 -28.32 -6.98
N TYR A 472 11.33 -28.24 -5.97
CA TYR A 472 10.92 -28.36 -4.57
C TYR A 472 9.90 -27.28 -4.20
N ILE A 473 10.20 -26.02 -4.53
CA ILE A 473 9.31 -24.88 -4.26
C ILE A 473 7.97 -25.02 -5.01
N GLU A 474 7.98 -25.59 -6.23
CA GLU A 474 6.76 -25.82 -7.03
C GLU A 474 5.82 -26.85 -6.37
N ILE A 475 6.37 -27.84 -5.67
CA ILE A 475 5.61 -28.92 -5.00
C ILE A 475 5.25 -28.55 -3.56
N ALA A 476 6.12 -27.80 -2.89
CA ALA A 476 5.98 -27.49 -1.48
C ALA A 476 4.74 -26.61 -1.23
N PRO A 477 3.94 -26.91 -0.20
CA PRO A 477 2.86 -26.01 0.21
C PRO A 477 3.43 -24.68 0.72
N ARG A 478 2.64 -23.60 0.58
CA ARG A 478 3.04 -22.26 1.05
C ARG A 478 3.44 -22.23 2.52
N ASP A 479 2.83 -23.10 3.32
CA ASP A 479 3.03 -23.16 4.76
C ASP A 479 4.47 -23.54 5.16
N GLU A 480 5.20 -24.29 4.31
CA GLU A 480 6.63 -24.58 4.53
C GLU A 480 7.48 -23.29 4.60
N PHE A 481 7.07 -22.23 3.87
CA PHE A 481 7.79 -20.96 3.79
C PHE A 481 7.01 -19.79 4.38
N SER A 482 6.00 -20.08 5.22
CA SER A 482 5.03 -19.07 5.67
C SER A 482 5.67 -17.88 6.37
N ASP A 483 6.64 -18.09 7.24
CA ASP A 483 7.31 -17.01 7.96
C ASP A 483 8.07 -16.03 7.03
N ILE A 484 8.70 -16.55 5.96
CA ILE A 484 9.41 -15.74 4.97
C ILE A 484 8.41 -14.99 4.09
N LEU A 485 7.38 -15.68 3.63
CA LEU A 485 6.38 -15.11 2.73
C LEU A 485 5.49 -14.10 3.47
N ASP A 486 5.08 -14.38 4.69
CA ASP A 486 4.27 -13.46 5.49
C ASP A 486 5.05 -12.20 5.87
N ALA A 487 6.35 -12.34 6.14
CA ALA A 487 7.23 -11.20 6.34
C ALA A 487 7.34 -10.34 5.06
N ALA A 488 7.47 -10.95 3.89
CA ALA A 488 7.49 -10.23 2.61
C ALA A 488 6.12 -9.59 2.32
N ASP A 489 5.01 -10.31 2.52
CA ASP A 489 3.64 -9.82 2.31
C ASP A 489 3.27 -8.68 3.27
N SER A 490 3.99 -8.49 4.37
CA SER A 490 3.81 -7.31 5.23
C SER A 490 4.14 -5.99 4.51
N PHE A 491 4.87 -6.04 3.40
CA PHE A 491 5.24 -4.87 2.60
C PHE A 491 4.35 -4.74 1.36
N ILE A 492 3.83 -3.53 1.14
CA ILE A 492 2.95 -3.20 0.00
C ILE A 492 3.59 -3.59 -1.34
N TYR A 493 4.89 -3.43 -1.47
CA TYR A 493 5.63 -3.82 -2.67
C TYR A 493 5.37 -5.27 -3.09
N PHE A 494 5.37 -6.23 -2.15
CA PHE A 494 5.11 -7.64 -2.43
C PHE A 494 3.62 -7.95 -2.52
N GLN A 495 2.77 -7.32 -1.72
CA GLN A 495 1.32 -7.46 -1.85
C GLN A 495 0.85 -7.13 -3.27
N SER A 496 1.40 -6.06 -3.86
CA SER A 496 1.07 -5.65 -5.23
C SER A 496 1.51 -6.64 -6.32
N LYS A 497 2.46 -7.52 -6.02
CA LYS A 497 3.06 -8.48 -6.96
C LYS A 497 2.65 -9.93 -6.72
N THR A 498 1.85 -10.21 -5.71
CA THR A 498 1.37 -11.57 -5.42
C THR A 498 0.68 -12.16 -6.65
N LYS A 499 1.11 -13.34 -7.07
CA LYS A 499 0.43 -14.09 -8.13
C LYS A 499 -0.90 -14.57 -7.58
N GLN A 500 -1.99 -14.15 -8.20
CA GLN A 500 -3.29 -14.76 -7.94
C GLN A 500 -3.18 -16.24 -8.35
N LYS A 501 -3.30 -17.15 -7.40
CA LYS A 501 -3.55 -18.55 -7.73
C LYS A 501 -4.87 -18.58 -8.47
N ASP A 502 -4.88 -19.20 -9.64
CA ASP A 502 -6.09 -19.41 -10.44
C ASP A 502 -7.18 -19.99 -9.53
N ILE A 503 -8.20 -19.18 -9.26
CA ILE A 503 -9.44 -19.58 -8.57
C ILE A 503 -10.25 -20.55 -9.46
N GLN A 504 -9.63 -21.16 -10.47
CA GLN A 504 -10.30 -22.06 -11.45
C GLN A 504 -10.29 -23.54 -11.06
N ASN A 505 -9.77 -23.92 -9.89
CA ASN A 505 -9.77 -25.33 -9.47
C ASN A 505 -10.72 -25.68 -8.31
N GLU A 506 -11.60 -24.77 -7.87
CA GLU A 506 -12.63 -25.08 -6.87
C GLU A 506 -14.05 -25.16 -7.44
N THR A 507 -14.20 -25.26 -8.77
CA THR A 507 -15.49 -25.54 -9.39
C THR A 507 -15.33 -26.63 -10.47
N LYS A 508 -14.99 -27.82 -10.01
CA LYS A 508 -15.27 -29.07 -10.74
C LYS A 508 -15.56 -30.19 -9.74
#